data_f6767b3edab5b2ca58e670c313c4432e
#
_entry.id   f6767b3edab5b2ca58e670c313c4432e
#
_cell.length_a   1.000
_cell.length_b   1.000
_cell.length_c   1.000
_cell.angle_alpha   90.00
_cell.angle_beta   90.00
_cell.angle_gamma   90.00
#
_symmetry.space_group_name_H-M   'P 1'
#
loop_
_entity.id
_entity.type
_entity.pdbx_description
1 polymer ?
#
loop_
_entity_poly.entity_id
_entity_poly.type
_entity_poly.pdbx_seq_one_letter_code
_entity_poly.pdbx_strand_id
1 'polypeptide(L)'
;MNAAERIVQAQLDAYNARDVDAFAACYAEEVKVRRFPSMQLIIEGRAALADHYAGKRFNLPRLHAALLHRIVQGSRVIDHEDVTLDGENHMRAVAIYDVGADGLIAAVWFVDAE
;
A
#
# COMPACT_ATOMS: atom_id res chain seq x y z
N MET A 1 2.33 -18.83 -2.17
CA MET A 1 2.21 -17.43 -2.63
C MET A 1 3.05 -17.21 -3.86
N ASN A 2 2.53 -16.51 -4.86
CA ASN A 2 3.38 -16.07 -5.97
C ASN A 2 4.22 -14.85 -5.56
N ALA A 3 5.13 -14.41 -6.44
CA ALA A 3 6.04 -13.31 -6.12
C ALA A 3 5.31 -11.98 -5.86
N ALA A 4 4.24 -11.71 -6.61
CA ALA A 4 3.45 -10.49 -6.42
C ALA A 4 2.77 -10.48 -5.06
N GLU A 5 2.17 -11.56 -4.66
CA GLU A 5 1.54 -11.67 -3.36
C GLU A 5 2.54 -11.51 -2.23
N ARG A 6 3.74 -12.10 -2.38
CA ARG A 6 4.79 -11.99 -1.35
C ARG A 6 5.22 -10.55 -1.11
N ILE A 7 5.45 -9.78 -2.17
CA ILE A 7 5.89 -8.38 -1.99
C ILE A 7 4.78 -7.52 -1.42
N VAL A 8 3.53 -7.74 -1.81
CA VAL A 8 2.39 -7.01 -1.26
C VAL A 8 2.18 -7.36 0.21
N GLN A 9 2.36 -8.63 0.57
CA GLN A 9 2.29 -9.03 1.98
C GLN A 9 3.43 -8.40 2.78
N ALA A 10 4.64 -8.36 2.22
CA ALA A 10 5.79 -7.75 2.90
C ALA A 10 5.56 -6.26 3.17
N GLN A 11 4.95 -5.51 2.23
CA GLN A 11 4.66 -4.11 2.45
C GLN A 11 3.57 -3.91 3.52
N LEU A 12 2.59 -4.80 3.58
CA LEU A 12 1.57 -4.76 4.63
C LEU A 12 2.18 -5.01 6.01
N ASP A 13 3.07 -6.00 6.11
CA ASP A 13 3.76 -6.31 7.36
C ASP A 13 4.61 -5.12 7.81
N ALA A 14 5.34 -4.49 6.87
CA ALA A 14 6.16 -3.30 7.16
C ALA A 14 5.28 -2.11 7.57
N TYR A 15 4.13 -1.93 6.92
CA TYR A 15 3.15 -0.91 7.28
C TYR A 15 2.71 -1.07 8.74
N ASN A 16 2.32 -2.28 9.11
CA ASN A 16 1.85 -2.57 10.47
C ASN A 16 2.97 -2.49 11.50
N ALA A 17 4.22 -2.69 11.09
CA ALA A 17 5.39 -2.49 11.94
C ALA A 17 5.83 -1.02 12.00
N ARG A 18 5.24 -0.17 11.19
CA ARG A 18 5.62 1.25 11.04
C ARG A 18 7.10 1.42 10.68
N ASP A 19 7.59 0.51 9.84
CA ASP A 19 8.98 0.47 9.39
C ASP A 19 9.06 1.09 8.00
N VAL A 20 9.40 2.38 7.94
CA VAL A 20 9.39 3.13 6.69
C VAL A 20 10.39 2.58 5.68
N ASP A 21 11.56 2.16 6.12
CA ASP A 21 12.59 1.65 5.22
C ASP A 21 12.19 0.31 4.60
N ALA A 22 11.69 -0.62 5.41
CA ALA A 22 11.20 -1.90 4.93
C ALA A 22 9.98 -1.72 4.01
N PHE A 23 9.10 -0.78 4.34
CA PHE A 23 7.93 -0.46 3.54
C PHE A 23 8.34 0.07 2.16
N ALA A 24 9.18 1.10 2.14
CA ALA A 24 9.63 1.73 0.90
C ALA A 24 10.41 0.76 0.01
N ALA A 25 11.16 -0.16 0.60
CA ALA A 25 11.94 -1.15 -0.15
C ALA A 25 11.08 -2.09 -1.00
N CYS A 26 9.77 -2.20 -0.71
CA CYS A 26 8.84 -3.02 -1.49
C CYS A 26 8.40 -2.34 -2.78
N TYR A 27 8.70 -1.06 -2.97
CA TYR A 27 8.21 -0.26 -4.08
C TYR A 27 9.34 0.08 -5.05
N ALA A 28 8.98 0.16 -6.35
CA ALA A 28 9.91 0.62 -7.38
C ALA A 28 10.25 2.09 -7.17
N GLU A 29 11.44 2.49 -7.62
CA GLU A 29 11.89 3.88 -7.46
C GLU A 29 10.94 4.89 -8.10
N GLU A 30 10.34 4.52 -9.24
CA GLU A 30 9.42 5.37 -10.01
C GLU A 30 7.94 5.06 -9.74
N VAL A 31 7.61 4.45 -8.61
CA VAL A 31 6.24 4.07 -8.25
C VAL A 31 5.28 5.25 -8.36
N LYS A 32 4.07 4.97 -8.85
CA LYS A 32 2.99 5.96 -8.93
C LYS A 32 1.79 5.46 -8.17
N VAL A 33 1.24 6.32 -7.32
CA VAL A 33 0.04 6.04 -6.55
C VAL A 33 -1.06 6.97 -7.02
N ARG A 34 -2.19 6.37 -7.42
CA ARG A 34 -3.35 7.08 -7.96
C ARG A 34 -4.62 6.73 -7.22
N ARG A 35 -5.64 7.55 -7.41
CA ARG A 35 -7.00 7.21 -7.01
C ARG A 35 -7.72 6.52 -8.16
N PHE A 36 -8.73 5.74 -7.86
CA PHE A 36 -9.63 5.14 -8.84
C PHE A 36 -11.07 5.49 -8.44
N PRO A 37 -11.95 5.92 -9.36
CA PRO A 37 -11.80 5.94 -10.82
C PRO A 37 -11.21 7.23 -11.39
N SER A 38 -10.94 8.26 -10.57
CA SER A 38 -10.48 9.55 -11.07
C SER A 38 -9.13 9.48 -11.78
N MET A 39 -8.29 8.50 -11.43
CA MET A 39 -6.93 8.34 -11.90
C MET A 39 -6.01 9.48 -11.48
N GLN A 40 -6.43 10.28 -10.50
CA GLN A 40 -5.61 11.36 -9.96
C GLN A 40 -4.32 10.83 -9.36
N LEU A 41 -3.19 11.35 -9.82
CA LEU A 41 -1.88 11.03 -9.26
C LEU A 41 -1.71 11.74 -7.92
N ILE A 42 -1.47 10.99 -6.85
CA ILE A 42 -1.33 11.54 -5.50
C ILE A 42 0.07 11.41 -4.94
N ILE A 43 0.83 10.40 -5.36
CA ILE A 43 2.23 10.23 -4.96
C ILE A 43 3.00 9.74 -6.18
N GLU A 44 4.16 10.35 -6.43
CA GLU A 44 5.05 9.93 -7.50
C GLU A 44 6.47 9.74 -6.95
N GLY A 45 6.98 8.51 -7.07
CA GLY A 45 8.32 8.16 -6.66
C GLY A 45 8.42 7.59 -5.26
N ARG A 46 9.39 6.69 -5.07
CA ARG A 46 9.60 6.00 -3.79
C ARG A 46 9.99 6.95 -2.67
N ALA A 47 10.79 7.98 -2.95
CA ALA A 47 11.19 8.95 -1.95
C ALA A 47 9.98 9.74 -1.42
N ALA A 48 9.10 10.19 -2.32
CA ALA A 48 7.87 10.89 -1.94
C ALA A 48 6.93 9.97 -1.17
N LEU A 49 6.86 8.70 -1.56
CA LEU A 49 6.07 7.69 -0.85
C LEU A 49 6.58 7.52 0.59
N ALA A 50 7.89 7.37 0.77
CA ALA A 50 8.49 7.20 2.09
C ALA A 50 8.21 8.42 2.98
N ASP A 51 8.39 9.62 2.45
CA ASP A 51 8.15 10.87 3.19
C ASP A 51 6.68 10.98 3.61
N HIS A 52 5.76 10.66 2.70
CA HIS A 52 4.33 10.73 2.98
C HIS A 52 3.95 9.79 4.13
N TYR A 53 4.36 8.54 4.06
CA TYR A 53 3.99 7.55 5.07
C TYR A 53 4.71 7.80 6.40
N ALA A 54 5.97 8.22 6.38
CA ALA A 54 6.69 8.56 7.60
C ALA A 54 6.00 9.68 8.37
N GLY A 55 5.53 10.72 7.66
CA GLY A 55 4.94 11.90 8.28
C GLY A 55 3.44 11.81 8.55
N LYS A 56 2.71 10.95 7.83
CA LYS A 56 1.25 10.90 7.89
C LYS A 56 0.68 9.60 8.44
N ARG A 57 1.49 8.55 8.58
CA ARG A 57 1.02 7.23 9.01
C ARG A 57 1.91 6.62 10.07
N PHE A 58 3.22 6.47 9.79
CA PHE A 58 4.11 5.70 10.67
C PHE A 58 4.49 6.43 11.96
N ASN A 59 4.12 7.71 12.05
CA ASN A 59 4.21 8.48 13.29
C ASN A 59 2.99 8.23 14.22
N LEU A 60 2.04 7.40 13.81
CA LEU A 60 0.84 7.11 14.58
C LEU A 60 1.00 5.76 15.30
N PRO A 61 1.03 5.76 16.64
CA PRO A 61 1.39 4.54 17.40
C PRO A 61 0.34 3.43 17.32
N ARG A 62 -0.91 3.76 16.97
CA ARG A 62 -2.00 2.77 16.89
C ARG A 62 -2.42 2.46 15.46
N LEU A 63 -1.63 2.88 14.49
CA LEU A 63 -1.87 2.57 13.09
C LEU A 63 -1.92 1.05 12.89
N HIS A 64 -2.97 0.56 12.22
CA HIS A 64 -3.07 -0.85 11.84
C HIS A 64 -3.96 -1.04 10.63
N ALA A 65 -3.55 -1.93 9.74
CA ALA A 65 -4.35 -2.37 8.60
C ALA A 65 -4.54 -3.87 8.70
N ALA A 66 -5.79 -4.31 8.81
CA ALA A 66 -6.16 -5.73 8.83
C ALA A 66 -6.62 -6.15 7.43
N LEU A 67 -6.01 -7.18 6.89
CA LEU A 67 -6.41 -7.73 5.60
C LEU A 67 -7.71 -8.50 5.76
N LEU A 68 -8.75 -8.09 5.03
CA LEU A 68 -10.05 -8.78 5.03
C LEU A 68 -10.14 -9.78 3.90
N HIS A 69 -9.78 -9.35 2.68
CA HIS A 69 -9.84 -10.18 1.49
C HIS A 69 -8.69 -9.80 0.56
N ARG A 70 -8.21 -10.78 -0.21
CA ARG A 70 -7.17 -10.56 -1.21
C ARG A 70 -7.51 -11.34 -2.46
N ILE A 71 -7.35 -10.68 -3.61
CA ILE A 71 -7.46 -11.30 -4.93
C ILE A 71 -6.09 -11.20 -5.59
N VAL A 72 -5.59 -12.32 -6.09
CA VAL A 72 -4.31 -12.38 -6.81
C VAL A 72 -4.57 -12.81 -8.24
N GLN A 73 -4.15 -11.97 -9.18
CA GLN A 73 -4.28 -12.27 -10.61
C GLN A 73 -2.94 -11.94 -11.28
N GLY A 74 -2.10 -12.96 -11.43
CA GLY A 74 -0.77 -12.78 -12.00
C GLY A 74 0.07 -11.80 -11.19
N SER A 75 0.49 -10.72 -11.82
CA SER A 75 1.29 -9.66 -11.18
C SER A 75 0.44 -8.59 -10.48
N ARG A 76 -0.88 -8.77 -10.43
CA ARG A 76 -1.76 -7.82 -9.77
C ARG A 76 -2.37 -8.43 -8.52
N VAL A 77 -2.42 -7.59 -7.47
CA VAL A 77 -2.99 -7.98 -6.18
C VAL A 77 -3.98 -6.89 -5.77
N ILE A 78 -5.17 -7.31 -5.34
CA ILE A 78 -6.20 -6.39 -4.84
C ILE A 78 -6.45 -6.75 -3.38
N ASP A 79 -6.19 -5.79 -2.49
CA ASP A 79 -6.40 -5.98 -1.06
C ASP A 79 -7.58 -5.14 -0.58
N HIS A 80 -8.48 -5.79 0.15
CA HIS A 80 -9.56 -5.13 0.88
C HIS A 80 -9.18 -5.16 2.35
N GLU A 81 -9.08 -3.97 2.97
CA GLU A 81 -8.52 -3.81 4.29
C GLU A 81 -9.43 -3.02 5.21
N ASP A 82 -9.32 -3.31 6.50
CA ASP A 82 -9.89 -2.48 7.57
C ASP A 82 -8.74 -1.72 8.20
N VAL A 83 -8.77 -0.38 8.11
CA VAL A 83 -7.66 0.48 8.51
C VAL A 83 -8.08 1.36 9.67
N THR A 84 -7.26 1.43 10.70
CA THR A 84 -7.42 2.39 11.78
C THR A 84 -6.16 3.23 11.92
N LEU A 85 -6.34 4.53 12.11
CA LEU A 85 -5.23 5.46 12.35
C LEU A 85 -4.99 5.69 13.84
N ASP A 86 -6.03 5.55 14.67
CA ASP A 86 -6.01 5.88 16.09
C ASP A 86 -6.34 4.69 17.00
N GLY A 87 -6.62 3.53 16.42
CA GLY A 87 -7.00 2.34 17.16
C GLY A 87 -8.47 2.27 17.54
N GLU A 88 -9.25 3.32 17.26
CA GLU A 88 -10.67 3.40 17.64
C GLU A 88 -11.60 3.53 16.44
N ASN A 89 -11.26 4.43 15.52
CA ASN A 89 -12.04 4.66 14.31
C ASN A 89 -11.50 3.81 13.18
N HIS A 90 -12.39 3.18 12.42
CA HIS A 90 -12.04 2.25 11.34
C HIS A 90 -12.63 2.70 10.02
N MET A 91 -11.88 2.47 8.94
CA MET A 91 -12.36 2.70 7.58
C MET A 91 -11.99 1.52 6.70
N ARG A 92 -12.77 1.30 5.66
CA ARG A 92 -12.46 0.28 4.66
C ARG A 92 -11.66 0.90 3.53
N ALA A 93 -10.68 0.17 3.05
CA ALA A 93 -9.84 0.60 1.95
C ALA A 93 -9.65 -0.54 0.97
N VAL A 94 -9.64 -0.22 -0.32
CA VAL A 94 -9.31 -1.17 -1.38
C VAL A 94 -8.10 -0.61 -2.12
N ALA A 95 -7.04 -1.40 -2.18
CA ALA A 95 -5.82 -1.04 -2.89
C ALA A 95 -5.55 -2.05 -4.00
N ILE A 96 -5.23 -1.56 -5.18
CA ILE A 96 -4.86 -2.38 -6.33
C ILE A 96 -3.36 -2.16 -6.55
N TYR A 97 -2.60 -3.26 -6.52
CA TYR A 97 -1.14 -3.23 -6.70
C TYR A 97 -0.77 -3.86 -8.02
N ASP A 98 0.12 -3.20 -8.76
CA ASP A 98 0.73 -3.75 -9.98
C ASP A 98 2.21 -3.96 -9.71
N VAL A 99 2.66 -5.21 -9.78
CA VAL A 99 4.04 -5.60 -9.47
C VAL A 99 4.80 -5.75 -10.78
N GLY A 100 5.93 -5.06 -10.87
CA GLY A 100 6.76 -5.08 -12.06
C GLY A 100 7.57 -6.37 -12.21
N ALA A 101 8.25 -6.48 -13.36
CA ALA A 101 9.08 -7.65 -13.66
C ALA A 101 10.25 -7.79 -12.69
N ASP A 102 10.67 -6.70 -12.06
CA ASP A 102 11.73 -6.68 -11.04
C ASP A 102 11.25 -7.16 -9.66
N GLY A 103 9.96 -7.48 -9.52
CA GLY A 103 9.39 -7.95 -8.27
C GLY A 103 8.99 -6.84 -7.30
N LEU A 104 9.08 -5.56 -7.71
CA LEU A 104 8.72 -4.42 -6.88
C LEU A 104 7.37 -3.85 -7.32
N ILE A 105 6.66 -3.23 -6.36
CA ILE A 105 5.38 -2.60 -6.64
C ILE A 105 5.62 -1.35 -7.48
N ALA A 106 5.11 -1.35 -8.72
CA ALA A 106 5.32 -0.27 -9.68
C ALA A 106 4.19 0.75 -9.67
N ALA A 107 2.98 0.33 -9.33
CA ALA A 107 1.81 1.20 -9.32
C ALA A 107 0.82 0.75 -8.27
N VAL A 108 0.11 1.73 -7.69
CA VAL A 108 -0.96 1.49 -6.71
C VAL A 108 -2.16 2.37 -7.07
N TRP A 109 -3.36 1.81 -6.98
CA TRP A 109 -4.60 2.56 -7.07
C TRP A 109 -5.40 2.35 -5.80
N PHE A 110 -5.78 3.44 -5.14
CA PHE A 110 -6.72 3.40 -4.03
C PHE A 110 -8.12 3.71 -4.55
N VAL A 111 -9.06 2.82 -4.28
CA VAL A 111 -10.44 2.95 -4.76
C VAL A 111 -11.18 3.94 -3.87
N ASP A 112 -11.75 4.96 -4.50
CA ASP A 112 -12.55 5.94 -3.78
C ASP A 112 -13.87 5.30 -3.32
N ALA A 113 -14.24 5.61 -2.08
CA ALA A 113 -15.51 5.13 -1.52
C ALA A 113 -16.67 6.07 -1.85
N GLU A 114 -16.52 6.87 -2.83
CA GLU A 114 -17.43 7.93 -3.28
C GLU A 114 -17.07 9.29 -2.71
#